data_6ab251de3a43555fc7459fbec5495283
#
_entry.id   6ab251de3a43555fc7459fbec5495283
#
_cell.length_a   1.000
_cell.length_b   1.000
_cell.length_c   1.000
_cell.angle_alpha   90.00
_cell.angle_beta   90.00
_cell.angle_gamma   90.00
#
_symmetry.space_group_name_H-M   'P 1'
#
loop_
_entity.id
_entity.type
_entity.pdbx_description
1 polymer ?
#
loop_
_entity_poly.entity_id
_entity_poly.type
_entity_poly.pdbx_seq_one_letter_code
_entity_poly.pdbx_strand_id
1 'polypeptide(L)'
;FWKKIYEPLIRRTAGLGKPPKNFRSKSIHQNHNVDILIVGGGLSGLIAARKLIDTDNTVLLVEQDCFLGGILKNSNKVKKIGGQNAFEWVNETEKLILNSKNIKILKNTLVTTYNFTNHLIALEDKYAGKKIDTNKSELTLHKIRTSHTILANGHIERFISFRNNDLPGVMLASSFEKYIERYGVVPDEKPTIFTNNSSTISLVKSLINLN
;
A
#
# COMPACT_ATOMS: atom_id res chain seq x y z
N PHE A 1 -34.51 3.52 -22.27
CA PHE A 1 -34.48 2.06 -22.07
C PHE A 1 -33.20 1.60 -21.35
N TRP A 2 -31.98 2.10 -21.70
CA TRP A 2 -30.71 1.60 -21.15
C TRP A 2 -30.67 1.59 -19.60
N LYS A 3 -30.83 2.76 -18.96
CA LYS A 3 -30.74 2.89 -17.49
C LYS A 3 -31.86 2.19 -16.71
N LYS A 4 -33.02 1.95 -17.34
CA LYS A 4 -34.17 1.39 -16.64
C LYS A 4 -34.34 -0.11 -16.82
N ILE A 5 -33.84 -0.67 -17.91
CA ILE A 5 -34.07 -2.08 -18.28
C ILE A 5 -32.74 -2.82 -18.42
N TYR A 6 -31.86 -2.41 -19.33
CA TYR A 6 -30.67 -3.17 -19.67
C TYR A 6 -29.58 -3.11 -18.56
N GLU A 7 -29.30 -1.94 -18.04
CA GLU A 7 -28.28 -1.79 -17.00
C GLU A 7 -28.61 -2.55 -15.71
N PRO A 8 -29.84 -2.50 -15.15
CA PRO A 8 -30.21 -3.33 -13.99
C PRO A 8 -30.16 -4.83 -14.26
N LEU A 9 -30.54 -5.26 -15.47
CA LEU A 9 -30.49 -6.68 -15.85
C LEU A 9 -29.03 -7.17 -15.92
N ILE A 10 -28.17 -6.43 -16.62
CA ILE A 10 -26.74 -6.77 -16.74
C ILE A 10 -26.06 -6.76 -15.36
N ARG A 11 -26.34 -5.77 -14.51
CA ARG A 11 -25.80 -5.74 -13.14
C ARG A 11 -26.21 -6.97 -12.33
N ARG A 12 -27.47 -7.36 -12.44
CA ARG A 12 -27.99 -8.55 -11.70
C ARG A 12 -27.34 -9.84 -12.19
N THR A 13 -27.21 -10.02 -13.50
CA THR A 13 -26.58 -11.22 -14.08
C THR A 13 -25.06 -11.27 -13.83
N ALA A 14 -24.40 -10.11 -13.81
CA ALA A 14 -22.97 -9.99 -13.51
C ALA A 14 -22.63 -9.97 -12.02
N GLY A 15 -23.61 -10.07 -11.10
CA GLY A 15 -23.38 -10.03 -9.67
C GLY A 15 -22.86 -8.69 -9.12
N LEU A 16 -22.96 -7.60 -9.87
CA LEU A 16 -22.38 -6.28 -9.53
C LEU A 16 -23.13 -5.52 -8.42
N GLY A 17 -24.22 -6.06 -7.88
CA GLY A 17 -25.00 -5.41 -6.84
C GLY A 17 -25.71 -4.12 -7.31
N LYS A 18 -26.22 -3.34 -6.36
CA LYS A 18 -26.86 -2.05 -6.65
C LYS A 18 -25.87 -0.92 -6.39
N PRO A 19 -25.75 0.09 -7.29
CA PRO A 19 -24.94 1.26 -7.00
C PRO A 19 -25.49 2.00 -5.78
N PRO A 20 -24.60 2.61 -4.95
CA PRO A 20 -25.06 3.40 -3.80
C PRO A 20 -25.92 4.58 -4.29
N LYS A 21 -27.11 4.76 -3.70
CA LYS A 21 -28.08 5.77 -4.15
C LYS A 21 -27.68 7.21 -3.81
N ASN A 22 -26.86 7.41 -2.78
CA ASN A 22 -26.47 8.74 -2.29
C ASN A 22 -24.97 8.75 -1.96
N PHE A 23 -24.13 8.69 -2.97
CA PHE A 23 -22.69 8.88 -2.77
C PHE A 23 -22.37 10.38 -2.84
N ARG A 24 -22.29 11.03 -1.69
CA ARG A 24 -21.73 12.38 -1.59
C ARG A 24 -20.28 12.24 -1.17
N SER A 25 -19.36 12.16 -2.13
CA SER A 25 -17.95 12.36 -1.85
C SER A 25 -17.64 13.84 -1.84
N LYS A 26 -17.12 14.36 -0.75
CA LYS A 26 -16.48 15.67 -0.73
C LYS A 26 -15.05 15.46 -1.25
N SER A 27 -14.75 15.93 -2.45
CA SER A 27 -13.39 15.94 -2.96
C SER A 27 -12.68 17.22 -2.54
N ILE A 28 -11.49 17.07 -1.95
CA ILE A 28 -10.61 18.18 -1.60
C ILE A 28 -9.43 18.13 -2.56
N HIS A 29 -8.99 19.28 -3.04
CA HIS A 29 -7.79 19.38 -3.89
C HIS A 29 -6.69 20.08 -3.10
N GLN A 30 -5.49 19.48 -3.08
CA GLN A 30 -4.30 20.04 -2.48
C GLN A 30 -3.15 20.08 -3.48
N ASN A 31 -2.43 21.18 -3.51
CA ASN A 31 -1.25 21.34 -4.35
C ASN A 31 0.01 21.27 -3.48
N HIS A 32 1.01 20.54 -3.94
CA HIS A 32 2.32 20.43 -3.33
C HIS A 32 3.39 20.84 -4.33
N ASN A 33 4.35 21.64 -3.86
CA ASN A 33 5.53 21.99 -4.60
C ASN A 33 6.72 21.65 -3.71
N VAL A 34 7.51 20.64 -4.10
CA VAL A 34 8.59 20.09 -3.29
C VAL A 34 9.81 19.79 -4.15
N ASP A 35 10.99 19.80 -3.56
CA ASP A 35 12.23 19.49 -4.28
C ASP A 35 12.32 17.99 -4.59
N ILE A 36 11.98 17.17 -3.60
CA ILE A 36 12.06 15.71 -3.71
C ILE A 36 10.75 15.06 -3.31
N LEU A 37 10.22 14.21 -4.19
CA LEU A 37 9.11 13.31 -3.89
C LEU A 37 9.64 11.89 -3.72
N ILE A 38 9.29 11.23 -2.62
CA ILE A 38 9.54 9.81 -2.38
C ILE A 38 8.21 9.07 -2.48
N VAL A 39 8.09 8.14 -3.43
CA VAL A 39 6.90 7.30 -3.63
C VAL A 39 7.14 5.94 -3.02
N GLY A 40 6.45 5.66 -1.91
CA GLY A 40 6.55 4.42 -1.13
C GLY A 40 7.35 4.58 0.15
N GLY A 41 6.71 4.26 1.27
CA GLY A 41 7.27 4.31 2.64
C GLY A 41 7.82 2.96 3.13
N GLY A 42 8.22 2.06 2.22
CA GLY A 42 8.93 0.83 2.54
C GLY A 42 10.38 1.05 2.94
N LEU A 43 11.17 -0.01 3.06
CA LEU A 43 12.59 0.07 3.47
C LEU A 43 13.38 1.08 2.64
N SER A 44 13.29 1.01 1.31
CA SER A 44 14.04 1.89 0.41
C SER A 44 13.62 3.36 0.56
N GLY A 45 12.31 3.62 0.65
CA GLY A 45 11.80 4.98 0.85
C GLY A 45 12.17 5.57 2.21
N LEU A 46 12.13 4.76 3.27
CA LEU A 46 12.55 5.17 4.61
C LEU A 46 14.06 5.48 4.68
N ILE A 47 14.90 4.67 4.02
CA ILE A 47 16.35 4.93 3.93
C ILE A 47 16.60 6.24 3.16
N ALA A 48 15.90 6.46 2.04
CA ALA A 48 16.02 7.70 1.27
C ALA A 48 15.57 8.90 2.10
N ALA A 49 14.42 8.83 2.76
CA ALA A 49 13.92 9.89 3.63
C ALA A 49 14.89 10.21 4.78
N ARG A 50 15.42 9.16 5.45
CA ARG A 50 16.38 9.34 6.56
C ARG A 50 17.65 10.07 6.14
N LYS A 51 18.14 9.85 4.90
CA LYS A 51 19.31 10.56 4.36
C LYS A 51 19.02 12.03 4.00
N LEU A 52 17.76 12.39 3.86
CA LEU A 52 17.32 13.74 3.52
C LEU A 52 16.89 14.56 4.74
N ILE A 53 16.92 13.98 5.94
CA ILE A 53 16.68 14.71 7.20
C ILE A 53 17.71 15.82 7.32
N ASP A 54 17.25 17.00 7.72
CA ASP A 54 18.06 18.22 7.96
C ASP A 54 18.86 18.71 6.74
N THR A 55 18.46 18.32 5.52
CA THR A 55 18.95 18.95 4.28
C THR A 55 18.09 20.17 3.93
N ASP A 56 18.58 21.01 3.02
CA ASP A 56 17.85 22.19 2.54
C ASP A 56 16.67 21.83 1.60
N ASN A 57 16.54 20.57 1.20
CA ASN A 57 15.49 20.14 0.31
C ASN A 57 14.16 19.95 1.04
N THR A 58 13.09 20.46 0.45
CA THR A 58 11.72 20.11 0.86
C THR A 58 11.35 18.73 0.32
N VAL A 59 10.91 17.82 1.20
CA VAL A 59 10.67 16.42 0.86
C VAL A 59 9.21 16.03 1.17
N LEU A 60 8.58 15.34 0.24
CA LEU A 60 7.29 14.71 0.43
C LEU A 60 7.42 13.20 0.29
N LEU A 61 7.09 12.45 1.35
CA LEU A 61 7.00 11.00 1.31
C LEU A 61 5.54 10.58 1.23
N VAL A 62 5.18 9.81 0.21
CA VAL A 62 3.81 9.34 -0.03
C VAL A 62 3.76 7.82 0.13
N GLU A 63 2.84 7.33 0.98
CA GLU A 63 2.64 5.91 1.26
C GLU A 63 1.15 5.54 1.11
N GLN A 64 0.90 4.46 0.39
CA GLN A 64 -0.47 3.98 0.16
C GLN A 64 -1.11 3.32 1.38
N ASP A 65 -0.30 2.71 2.26
CA ASP A 65 -0.78 2.10 3.50
C ASP A 65 -0.96 3.14 4.61
N CYS A 66 -1.70 2.78 5.65
CA CYS A 66 -1.90 3.62 6.85
C CYS A 66 -0.65 3.67 7.76
N PHE A 67 0.38 2.89 7.48
CA PHE A 67 1.65 2.86 8.22
C PHE A 67 2.85 2.72 7.26
N LEU A 68 4.02 3.13 7.75
CA LEU A 68 5.29 2.95 7.04
C LEU A 68 5.90 1.58 7.32
N GLY A 69 6.86 1.17 6.51
CA GLY A 69 7.64 -0.05 6.67
C GLY A 69 7.43 -1.09 5.56
N GLY A 70 6.32 -1.05 4.83
CA GLY A 70 6.06 -1.93 3.70
C GLY A 70 6.25 -3.41 4.08
N ILE A 71 7.13 -4.11 3.36
CA ILE A 71 7.41 -5.54 3.60
C ILE A 71 7.93 -5.85 5.00
N LEU A 72 8.58 -4.90 5.67
CA LEU A 72 9.09 -5.09 7.04
C LEU A 72 7.97 -5.30 8.07
N LYS A 73 6.75 -4.87 7.75
CA LYS A 73 5.55 -5.07 8.59
C LYS A 73 4.58 -6.12 8.04
N ASN A 74 4.85 -6.66 6.87
CA ASN A 74 3.95 -7.61 6.21
C ASN A 74 4.57 -9.00 6.03
N SER A 75 5.83 -9.20 6.43
CA SER A 75 6.56 -10.44 6.22
C SER A 75 7.71 -10.59 7.22
N ASN A 76 7.98 -11.83 7.62
CA ASN A 76 9.12 -12.20 8.47
C ASN A 76 10.46 -12.35 7.70
N LYS A 77 10.51 -11.92 6.43
CA LYS A 77 11.73 -12.05 5.60
C LYS A 77 12.92 -11.28 6.16
N VAL A 78 12.68 -10.10 6.67
CA VAL A 78 13.72 -9.22 7.23
C VAL A 78 13.44 -8.96 8.69
N LYS A 79 14.18 -9.60 9.57
CA LYS A 79 14.01 -9.45 11.03
C LYS A 79 14.87 -8.34 11.63
N LYS A 80 16.01 -8.02 11.00
CA LYS A 80 16.97 -7.02 11.51
C LYS A 80 17.48 -6.13 10.40
N ILE A 81 17.68 -4.86 10.73
CA ILE A 81 18.31 -3.85 9.89
C ILE A 81 19.47 -3.25 10.69
N GLY A 82 20.71 -3.39 10.20
CA GLY A 82 21.88 -2.88 10.91
C GLY A 82 22.04 -3.44 12.33
N GLY A 83 21.59 -4.69 12.58
CA GLY A 83 21.63 -5.31 13.90
C GLY A 83 20.40 -5.06 14.78
N GLN A 84 19.61 -4.04 14.50
CA GLN A 84 18.39 -3.67 15.22
C GLN A 84 17.17 -4.44 14.70
N ASN A 85 16.17 -4.67 15.55
CA ASN A 85 14.87 -5.23 15.13
C ASN A 85 14.22 -4.36 14.05
N ALA A 86 13.71 -4.98 12.98
CA ALA A 86 13.17 -4.27 11.83
C ALA A 86 11.97 -3.37 12.18
N PHE A 87 11.08 -3.81 13.09
CA PHE A 87 9.95 -3.01 13.57
C PHE A 87 10.39 -1.80 14.36
N GLU A 88 11.35 -1.99 15.26
CA GLU A 88 11.91 -0.89 16.08
C GLU A 88 12.60 0.13 15.17
N TRP A 89 13.40 -0.34 14.20
CA TRP A 89 14.05 0.53 13.23
C TRP A 89 13.05 1.37 12.42
N VAL A 90 11.94 0.77 11.97
CA VAL A 90 10.89 1.50 11.26
C VAL A 90 10.26 2.57 12.15
N ASN A 91 9.91 2.22 13.40
CA ASN A 91 9.26 3.15 14.33
C ASN A 91 10.19 4.30 14.72
N GLU A 92 11.47 4.01 14.93
CA GLU A 92 12.48 5.03 15.20
C GLU A 92 12.67 5.95 14.00
N THR A 93 12.81 5.37 12.79
CA THR A 93 12.97 6.15 11.56
C THR A 93 11.74 7.03 11.29
N GLU A 94 10.54 6.53 11.51
CA GLU A 94 9.32 7.32 11.38
C GLU A 94 9.31 8.52 12.35
N LYS A 95 9.70 8.30 13.61
CA LYS A 95 9.82 9.38 14.60
C LYS A 95 10.85 10.43 14.18
N LEU A 96 12.00 10.02 13.68
CA LEU A 96 13.03 10.94 13.17
C LEU A 96 12.51 11.79 12.01
N ILE A 97 11.82 11.18 11.06
CA ILE A 97 11.23 11.87 9.91
C ILE A 97 10.13 12.84 10.36
N LEU A 98 9.26 12.45 11.27
CA LEU A 98 8.18 13.29 11.80
C LEU A 98 8.71 14.51 12.57
N ASN A 99 9.86 14.39 13.21
CA ASN A 99 10.52 15.48 13.94
C ASN A 99 11.34 16.39 13.01
N SER A 100 11.59 15.99 11.77
CA SER A 100 12.31 16.82 10.81
C SER A 100 11.42 17.96 10.30
N LYS A 101 12.05 19.11 10.03
CA LYS A 101 11.32 20.31 9.56
C LYS A 101 11.07 20.30 8.06
N ASN A 102 11.82 19.51 7.32
CA ASN A 102 11.85 19.53 5.87
C ASN A 102 11.14 18.36 5.20
N ILE A 103 10.64 17.35 5.96
CA ILE A 103 9.97 16.18 5.41
C ILE A 103 8.51 16.11 5.86
N LYS A 104 7.61 16.02 4.90
CA LYS A 104 6.18 15.75 5.13
C LYS A 104 5.83 14.34 4.69
N ILE A 105 4.98 13.65 5.47
CA ILE A 105 4.48 12.31 5.15
C ILE A 105 2.99 12.38 4.82
N LEU A 106 2.58 11.74 3.72
CA LEU A 106 1.19 11.46 3.38
C LEU A 106 0.99 9.94 3.41
N LYS A 107 0.22 9.44 4.37
CA LYS A 107 -0.21 8.04 4.47
C LYS A 107 -1.60 7.89 3.86
N ASN A 108 -2.04 6.64 3.62
CA ASN A 108 -3.30 6.32 2.93
C ASN A 108 -3.41 7.03 1.57
N THR A 109 -2.28 7.25 0.91
CA THR A 109 -2.18 8.09 -0.29
C THR A 109 -1.52 7.30 -1.41
N LEU A 110 -2.29 7.00 -2.45
CA LEU A 110 -1.83 6.27 -3.62
C LEU A 110 -1.44 7.24 -4.73
N VAL A 111 -0.20 7.17 -5.19
CA VAL A 111 0.21 7.86 -6.42
C VAL A 111 -0.36 7.12 -7.62
N THR A 112 -1.23 7.79 -8.37
CA THR A 112 -1.98 7.19 -9.49
C THR A 112 -1.41 7.54 -10.86
N THR A 113 -0.72 8.68 -10.96
CA THR A 113 -0.24 9.18 -12.26
C THR A 113 1.11 9.87 -12.11
N TYR A 114 1.99 9.62 -13.06
CA TYR A 114 3.27 10.30 -13.24
C TYR A 114 3.34 10.88 -14.66
N ASN A 115 3.42 12.18 -14.77
CA ASN A 115 3.49 12.90 -16.05
C ASN A 115 4.92 13.34 -16.38
N PHE A 116 5.22 13.56 -17.66
CA PHE A 116 6.56 13.87 -18.19
C PHE A 116 7.25 15.10 -17.57
N THR A 117 6.52 16.01 -16.95
CA THR A 117 7.04 17.24 -16.35
C THR A 117 7.17 17.18 -14.86
N ASN A 118 7.45 16.00 -14.30
CA ASN A 118 7.51 15.77 -12.84
C ASN A 118 6.25 16.25 -12.10
N HIS A 119 5.10 16.12 -12.75
CA HIS A 119 3.80 16.32 -12.14
C HIS A 119 3.20 14.95 -11.82
N LEU A 120 2.89 14.74 -10.55
CA LEU A 120 2.25 13.51 -10.09
C LEU A 120 0.87 13.84 -9.51
N ILE A 121 0.00 12.84 -9.60
CA ILE A 121 -1.31 12.89 -8.96
C ILE A 121 -1.37 11.77 -7.96
N ALA A 122 -1.80 12.09 -6.74
CA ALA A 122 -2.03 11.10 -5.71
C ALA A 122 -3.43 11.27 -5.11
N LEU A 123 -4.01 10.17 -4.68
CA LEU A 123 -5.34 10.11 -4.08
C LEU A 123 -5.21 9.62 -2.64
N GLU A 124 -5.59 10.46 -1.69
CA GLU A 124 -5.65 10.12 -0.27
C GLU A 124 -7.07 9.71 0.11
N ASP A 125 -7.19 8.56 0.79
CA ASP A 125 -8.40 8.15 1.46
C ASP A 125 -8.25 8.33 2.98
N LYS A 126 -8.80 9.40 3.51
CA LYS A 126 -8.71 9.72 4.95
C LYS A 126 -9.39 8.71 5.87
N TYR A 127 -10.25 7.88 5.33
CA TYR A 127 -11.00 6.87 6.08
C TYR A 127 -10.50 5.45 5.86
N ALA A 128 -9.45 5.25 5.06
CA ALA A 128 -8.84 3.93 4.88
C ALA A 128 -8.47 3.31 6.24
N GLY A 129 -9.02 2.12 6.51
CA GLY A 129 -8.79 1.39 7.77
C GLY A 129 -9.58 1.87 8.98
N LYS A 130 -10.47 2.85 8.85
CA LYS A 130 -11.40 3.28 9.91
C LYS A 130 -12.77 2.63 9.70
N LYS A 131 -13.58 2.47 10.78
CA LYS A 131 -14.99 2.08 10.62
C LYS A 131 -15.66 3.07 9.67
N ILE A 132 -16.10 2.56 8.52
CA ILE A 132 -16.71 3.36 7.47
C ILE A 132 -18.08 3.81 7.99
N ASP A 133 -18.22 5.10 8.28
CA ASP A 133 -19.51 5.73 8.18
C ASP A 133 -19.78 5.85 6.67
N THR A 134 -20.63 4.95 6.14
CA THR A 134 -20.93 4.82 4.70
C THR A 134 -21.46 6.13 4.07
N ASN A 135 -21.71 7.13 4.87
CA ASN A 135 -22.19 8.44 4.45
C ASN A 135 -21.06 9.49 4.30
N LYS A 136 -19.81 9.15 4.67
CA LYS A 136 -18.69 10.08 4.63
C LYS A 136 -17.47 9.46 3.97
N SER A 137 -17.35 9.57 2.65
CA SER A 137 -16.03 9.40 2.00
C SER A 137 -15.44 10.79 1.73
N GLU A 138 -14.26 11.05 2.24
CA GLU A 138 -13.50 12.26 1.95
C GLU A 138 -12.22 11.84 1.22
N LEU A 139 -12.23 12.07 -0.09
CA LEU A 139 -11.07 11.83 -0.94
C LEU A 139 -10.34 13.15 -1.15
N THR A 140 -9.03 13.15 -0.93
CA THR A 140 -8.18 14.30 -1.25
C THR A 140 -7.35 13.99 -2.49
N LEU A 141 -7.50 14.80 -3.52
CA LEU A 141 -6.65 14.76 -4.70
C LEU A 141 -5.44 15.65 -4.47
N HIS A 142 -4.26 15.05 -4.42
CA HIS A 142 -2.98 15.76 -4.33
C HIS A 142 -2.39 15.92 -5.72
N LYS A 143 -2.12 17.18 -6.11
CA LYS A 143 -1.34 17.53 -7.30
C LYS A 143 0.06 17.89 -6.82
N ILE A 144 1.04 17.09 -7.22
CA ILE A 144 2.41 17.21 -6.71
C ILE A 144 3.31 17.62 -7.87
N ARG A 145 4.00 18.75 -7.71
CA ARG A 145 5.08 19.17 -8.56
C ARG A 145 6.40 18.99 -7.83
N THR A 146 7.38 18.36 -8.46
CA THR A 146 8.65 18.08 -7.83
C THR A 146 9.81 18.25 -8.80
N SER A 147 11.00 18.55 -8.30
CA SER A 147 12.23 18.58 -9.10
C SER A 147 12.78 17.18 -9.35
N HIS A 148 12.70 16.29 -8.33
CA HIS A 148 13.20 14.92 -8.39
C HIS A 148 12.19 13.95 -7.77
N THR A 149 12.06 12.78 -8.39
CA THR A 149 11.19 11.70 -7.87
C THR A 149 12.00 10.46 -7.59
N ILE A 150 11.90 9.95 -6.36
CA ILE A 150 12.45 8.65 -5.94
C ILE A 150 11.32 7.64 -5.94
N LEU A 151 11.35 6.68 -6.86
CA LEU A 151 10.38 5.59 -6.92
C LEU A 151 10.85 4.44 -6.01
N ALA A 152 10.20 4.28 -4.87
CA ALA A 152 10.46 3.24 -3.86
C ALA A 152 9.23 2.37 -3.62
N ASN A 153 8.42 2.15 -4.65
CA ASN A 153 7.12 1.50 -4.63
C ASN A 153 7.16 -0.02 -4.43
N GLY A 154 8.36 -0.61 -4.26
CA GLY A 154 8.54 -2.04 -4.01
C GLY A 154 8.28 -2.90 -5.25
N HIS A 155 7.80 -4.12 -5.01
CA HIS A 155 7.47 -5.08 -6.07
C HIS A 155 6.19 -5.84 -5.73
N ILE A 156 5.55 -6.38 -6.75
CA ILE A 156 4.40 -7.27 -6.65
C ILE A 156 4.83 -8.65 -7.11
N GLU A 157 4.47 -9.68 -6.34
CA GLU A 157 4.68 -11.07 -6.72
C GLU A 157 3.92 -11.38 -8.02
N ARG A 158 4.62 -12.01 -8.97
CA ARG A 158 4.01 -12.41 -10.24
C ARG A 158 3.31 -13.75 -10.08
N PHE A 159 2.08 -13.82 -10.51
CA PHE A 159 1.28 -15.04 -10.49
C PHE A 159 1.84 -16.08 -11.46
N ILE A 160 1.96 -17.34 -11.00
CA ILE A 160 2.33 -18.47 -11.85
C ILE A 160 1.06 -19.03 -12.47
N SER A 161 0.99 -19.11 -13.79
CA SER A 161 -0.17 -19.64 -14.49
C SER A 161 -0.18 -21.18 -14.46
N PHE A 162 -1.28 -21.75 -13.99
CA PHE A 162 -1.56 -23.17 -14.01
C PHE A 162 -3.07 -23.39 -14.12
N ARG A 163 -3.50 -24.61 -14.41
CA ARG A 163 -4.93 -24.93 -14.54
C ARG A 163 -5.65 -24.66 -13.21
N ASN A 164 -6.80 -23.96 -13.28
CA ASN A 164 -7.63 -23.59 -12.13
C ASN A 164 -6.98 -22.60 -11.16
N ASN A 165 -6.01 -21.80 -11.60
CA ASN A 165 -5.39 -20.76 -10.77
C ASN A 165 -6.32 -19.58 -10.42
N ASP A 166 -7.51 -19.54 -11.01
CA ASP A 166 -8.57 -18.55 -10.81
C ASP A 166 -9.64 -19.00 -9.80
N LEU A 167 -9.52 -20.22 -9.26
CA LEU A 167 -10.48 -20.71 -8.28
C LEU A 167 -10.31 -20.02 -6.91
N PRO A 168 -11.43 -19.86 -6.16
CA PRO A 168 -11.37 -19.42 -4.77
C PRO A 168 -10.42 -20.30 -3.93
N GLY A 169 -9.60 -19.66 -3.08
CA GLY A 169 -8.59 -20.35 -2.28
C GLY A 169 -7.20 -20.34 -2.91
N VAL A 170 -7.08 -20.04 -4.21
CA VAL A 170 -5.77 -19.82 -4.85
C VAL A 170 -5.35 -18.36 -4.67
N MET A 171 -4.20 -18.14 -4.04
CA MET A 171 -3.68 -16.79 -3.78
C MET A 171 -2.15 -16.73 -3.87
N LEU A 172 -1.61 -15.53 -3.99
CA LEU A 172 -0.16 -15.30 -3.95
C LEU A 172 0.40 -15.65 -2.58
N ALA A 173 1.59 -16.23 -2.53
CA ALA A 173 2.26 -16.59 -1.29
C ALA A 173 2.54 -15.35 -0.41
N SER A 174 2.88 -14.22 -1.01
CA SER A 174 3.05 -12.94 -0.31
C SER A 174 1.74 -12.43 0.32
N SER A 175 0.59 -12.70 -0.32
CA SER A 175 -0.72 -12.37 0.25
C SER A 175 -1.05 -13.25 1.45
N PHE A 176 -0.78 -14.55 1.36
CA PHE A 176 -0.97 -15.49 2.47
C PHE A 176 -0.10 -15.10 3.67
N GLU A 177 1.19 -14.80 3.44
CA GLU A 177 2.11 -14.33 4.48
C GLU A 177 1.62 -13.02 5.14
N LYS A 178 1.08 -12.09 4.34
CA LYS A 178 0.49 -10.84 4.85
C LYS A 178 -0.74 -11.09 5.74
N TYR A 179 -1.57 -12.09 5.42
CA TYR A 179 -2.69 -12.48 6.28
C TYR A 179 -2.21 -12.95 7.66
N ILE A 180 -1.18 -13.78 7.71
CA ILE A 180 -0.61 -14.25 8.97
C ILE A 180 0.06 -13.11 9.73
N GLU A 181 1.01 -12.43 9.12
CA GLU A 181 1.92 -11.51 9.82
C GLU A 181 1.26 -10.18 10.18
N ARG A 182 0.34 -9.71 9.34
CA ARG A 182 -0.30 -8.42 9.55
C ARG A 182 -1.64 -8.53 10.26
N TYR A 183 -2.42 -9.54 9.93
CA TYR A 183 -3.80 -9.65 10.39
C TYR A 183 -4.01 -10.77 11.41
N GLY A 184 -3.01 -11.64 11.65
CA GLY A 184 -3.11 -12.76 12.57
C GLY A 184 -4.13 -13.80 12.10
N VAL A 185 -4.37 -13.90 10.79
CA VAL A 185 -5.35 -14.81 10.19
C VAL A 185 -4.60 -15.86 9.37
N VAL A 186 -4.88 -17.13 9.62
CA VAL A 186 -4.39 -18.26 8.81
C VAL A 186 -5.49 -18.64 7.82
N PRO A 187 -5.34 -18.36 6.52
CA PRO A 187 -6.36 -18.65 5.53
C PRO A 187 -6.65 -20.15 5.35
N ASP A 188 -5.64 -20.99 5.56
CA ASP A 188 -5.72 -22.45 5.51
C ASP A 188 -4.65 -23.05 6.41
N GLU A 189 -5.01 -24.08 7.19
CA GLU A 189 -4.08 -24.77 8.10
C GLU A 189 -3.07 -25.67 7.36
N LYS A 190 -3.43 -26.17 6.17
CA LYS A 190 -2.60 -27.09 5.36
C LYS A 190 -2.50 -26.61 3.91
N PRO A 191 -1.94 -25.41 3.65
CA PRO A 191 -1.86 -24.87 2.31
C PRO A 191 -0.88 -25.67 1.45
N THR A 192 -1.21 -25.86 0.19
CA THR A 192 -0.26 -26.35 -0.82
C THR A 192 0.48 -25.16 -1.43
N ILE A 193 1.80 -25.19 -1.39
CA ILE A 193 2.62 -24.11 -1.93
C ILE A 193 3.25 -24.54 -3.26
N PHE A 194 2.91 -23.81 -4.32
CA PHE A 194 3.50 -23.98 -5.65
C PHE A 194 4.43 -22.79 -5.94
N THR A 195 5.71 -23.07 -6.16
CA THR A 195 6.73 -22.02 -6.33
C THR A 195 7.83 -22.46 -7.28
N ASN A 196 8.46 -21.51 -7.96
CA ASN A 196 9.64 -21.71 -8.82
C ASN A 196 10.93 -21.15 -8.23
N ASN A 197 10.89 -20.66 -6.98
CA ASN A 197 12.05 -20.06 -6.32
C ASN A 197 11.94 -20.15 -4.78
N SER A 198 12.96 -19.63 -4.09
CA SER A 198 13.05 -19.67 -2.62
C SER A 198 12.26 -18.55 -1.90
N SER A 199 11.49 -17.72 -2.60
CA SER A 199 10.78 -16.58 -1.99
C SER A 199 9.72 -16.96 -0.95
N THR A 200 9.23 -18.20 -1.00
CA THR A 200 8.19 -18.74 -0.11
C THR A 200 8.75 -19.36 1.19
N ILE A 201 10.08 -19.44 1.35
CA ILE A 201 10.69 -20.06 2.55
C ILE A 201 10.26 -19.35 3.84
N SER A 202 10.07 -18.03 3.81
CA SER A 202 9.60 -17.27 4.96
C SER A 202 8.18 -17.69 5.37
N LEU A 203 7.28 -17.86 4.41
CA LEU A 203 5.94 -18.34 4.64
C LEU A 203 5.93 -19.75 5.25
N VAL A 204 6.73 -20.67 4.71
CA VAL A 204 6.87 -22.05 5.26
C VAL A 204 7.33 -22.00 6.72
N LYS A 205 8.32 -21.16 7.04
CA LYS A 205 8.79 -20.99 8.42
C LYS A 205 7.71 -20.41 9.33
N SER A 206 6.93 -19.43 8.85
CA SER A 206 5.81 -18.87 9.62
C SER A 206 4.75 -19.93 9.91
N LEU A 207 4.40 -20.77 8.93
CA LEU A 207 3.45 -21.88 9.11
C LEU A 207 3.92 -22.94 10.11
N ILE A 208 5.22 -23.33 10.05
CA ILE A 208 5.79 -24.31 11.00
C ILE A 208 5.75 -23.76 12.44
N ASN A 209 5.95 -22.46 12.63
CA ASN A 209 5.93 -21.83 13.96
C ASN A 209 4.54 -21.64 14.53
N LEU A 210 3.49 -21.82 13.75
CA LEU A 210 2.08 -21.70 14.18
C LEU A 210 1.48 -23.05 14.63
N ASN A 211 2.12 -24.17 14.26
CA ASN A 211 1.79 -25.53 14.72
C ASN A 211 2.68 -25.93 15.91
#